data_764eb637d74f6ab56d3e7d70f5904b1d
#
_entry.id   764eb637d74f6ab56d3e7d70f5904b1d
#
_cell.length_a   1.000
_cell.length_b   1.000
_cell.length_c   1.000
_cell.angle_alpha   90.00
_cell.angle_beta   90.00
_cell.angle_gamma   90.00
#
_symmetry.space_group_name_H-M   'P 1'
#
loop_
_entity.id
_entity.type
_entity.pdbx_description
1 polymer ?
#
loop_
_entity_poly.entity_id
_entity_poly.type
_entity_poly.pdbx_seq_one_letter_code
_entity_poly.pdbx_strand_id
1 'polypeptide(L)'
;MPDIVSPEQVMYSDLGIKYTGPVDGHDIVATEFQLARAKEFTGPIIVHVITEKGRGYTPAEENDADHFHTVGPIHPETGLPVKRERFGWTSVFAEEIVQLAKRNPKIVGISAAMMEPVGLKPLRAQFPQRVFDVGIAEQHAMTMAAGLSYAGCHPVIALYATFLNRAFDQLLMDAALHKQGITVVLDRAGITGADGASHNGMWDLAIAAMIPGIRVAAPRDASTLRKLLGQAVSIEDGPTIVRYPKGSVPPDIRAEETADGLEVLFHSSGKGKNILVVAVGAMAGQAVALSKELAARGQAVKCVDP
;
A
#
# COMPACT_ATOMS: atom_id res chain seq x y z
N MET A 1 0.95 -1.38 -50.83
CA MET A 1 -0.18 -1.11 -49.92
C MET A 1 0.18 0.14 -49.15
N PRO A 2 -0.69 1.13 -49.02
CA PRO A 2 -0.37 2.27 -48.17
C PRO A 2 -0.17 1.75 -46.73
N ASP A 3 0.93 2.15 -46.10
CA ASP A 3 1.19 1.84 -44.73
C ASP A 3 0.02 2.37 -43.88
N ILE A 4 -0.74 1.46 -43.26
CA ILE A 4 -1.78 1.83 -42.30
C ILE A 4 -1.04 2.29 -41.07
N VAL A 5 -0.94 3.62 -40.94
CA VAL A 5 -0.31 4.25 -39.79
C VAL A 5 -1.23 4.02 -38.59
N SER A 6 -0.73 3.40 -37.51
CA SER A 6 -1.52 3.19 -36.32
C SER A 6 -1.81 4.52 -35.58
N PRO A 7 -2.93 4.64 -34.84
CA PRO A 7 -3.22 5.84 -34.07
C PRO A 7 -2.08 6.24 -33.12
N GLU A 8 -1.40 5.26 -32.50
CA GLU A 8 -0.27 5.47 -31.63
C GLU A 8 0.91 6.08 -32.38
N GLN A 9 1.19 5.62 -33.61
CA GLN A 9 2.26 6.16 -34.44
C GLN A 9 2.01 7.64 -34.77
N VAL A 10 0.77 8.03 -35.07
CA VAL A 10 0.40 9.44 -35.32
C VAL A 10 0.65 10.26 -34.07
N MET A 11 0.14 9.85 -32.93
CA MET A 11 0.29 10.56 -31.65
C MET A 11 1.75 10.85 -31.30
N TYR A 12 2.62 9.85 -31.41
CA TYR A 12 4.05 10.04 -31.08
C TYR A 12 4.78 10.87 -32.11
N SER A 13 4.43 10.75 -33.40
CA SER A 13 5.00 11.59 -34.44
C SER A 13 4.65 13.07 -34.26
N ASP A 14 3.44 13.38 -33.83
CA ASP A 14 3.00 14.74 -33.52
C ASP A 14 3.76 15.35 -32.34
N LEU A 15 4.21 14.50 -31.40
CA LEU A 15 5.09 14.90 -30.29
C LEU A 15 6.58 14.98 -30.67
N GLY A 16 6.93 14.75 -31.95
CA GLY A 16 8.31 14.73 -32.42
C GLY A 16 9.12 13.49 -31.96
N ILE A 17 8.44 12.44 -31.53
CA ILE A 17 9.07 11.21 -31.10
C ILE A 17 8.98 10.15 -32.22
N LYS A 18 10.12 9.60 -32.61
CA LYS A 18 10.15 8.50 -33.57
C LYS A 18 9.50 7.27 -32.99
N TYR A 19 8.68 6.60 -33.78
CA TYR A 19 8.01 5.36 -33.39
C TYR A 19 8.34 4.23 -34.40
N THR A 20 8.56 3.02 -33.92
CA THR A 20 8.72 1.79 -34.70
C THR A 20 7.98 0.63 -34.04
N GLY A 21 7.44 -0.26 -34.86
CA GLY A 21 6.56 -1.34 -34.44
C GLY A 21 5.10 -1.14 -34.87
N PRO A 22 4.12 -1.88 -34.30
CA PRO A 22 4.32 -2.91 -33.29
C PRO A 22 5.07 -4.16 -33.83
N VAL A 23 5.85 -4.81 -32.99
CA VAL A 23 6.54 -6.07 -33.28
C VAL A 23 6.14 -7.13 -32.24
N ASP A 24 6.05 -8.40 -32.66
CA ASP A 24 5.83 -9.51 -31.73
C ASP A 24 7.02 -9.66 -30.80
N GLY A 25 6.83 -9.39 -29.49
CA GLY A 25 7.88 -9.49 -28.48
C GLY A 25 8.29 -10.92 -28.13
N HIS A 26 7.58 -11.93 -28.63
CA HIS A 26 7.95 -13.32 -28.50
C HIS A 26 8.73 -13.82 -29.73
N ASP A 27 8.84 -13.01 -30.79
CA ASP A 27 9.79 -13.20 -31.88
C ASP A 27 11.08 -12.44 -31.57
N ILE A 28 12.08 -13.19 -31.07
CA ILE A 28 13.39 -12.64 -30.68
C ILE A 28 14.08 -11.98 -31.87
N VAL A 29 14.05 -12.61 -33.04
CA VAL A 29 14.73 -12.13 -34.25
C VAL A 29 14.12 -10.80 -34.72
N ALA A 30 12.80 -10.70 -34.77
CA ALA A 30 12.09 -9.47 -35.14
C ALA A 30 12.35 -8.35 -34.12
N THR A 31 12.36 -8.67 -32.82
CA THR A 31 12.64 -7.72 -31.74
C THR A 31 14.09 -7.20 -31.82
N GLU A 32 15.08 -8.09 -31.96
CA GLU A 32 16.49 -7.71 -32.13
C GLU A 32 16.70 -6.81 -33.35
N PHE A 33 16.07 -7.14 -34.48
CA PHE A 33 16.14 -6.32 -35.68
C PHE A 33 15.61 -4.90 -35.46
N GLN A 34 14.46 -4.74 -34.77
CA GLN A 34 13.92 -3.42 -34.46
C GLN A 34 14.79 -2.63 -33.49
N LEU A 35 15.35 -3.30 -32.48
CA LEU A 35 16.26 -2.67 -31.51
C LEU A 35 17.56 -2.21 -32.19
N ALA A 36 18.13 -3.03 -33.09
CA ALA A 36 19.32 -2.67 -33.89
C ALA A 36 19.05 -1.40 -34.73
N ARG A 37 17.92 -1.33 -35.41
CA ARG A 37 17.53 -0.13 -36.18
C ARG A 37 17.30 1.08 -35.27
N ALA A 38 16.67 0.88 -34.10
CA ALA A 38 16.46 1.97 -33.16
C ALA A 38 17.77 2.55 -32.64
N LYS A 39 18.79 1.72 -32.44
CA LYS A 39 20.13 2.14 -31.97
C LYS A 39 20.83 3.10 -32.95
N GLU A 40 20.53 3.01 -34.24
CA GLU A 40 21.10 3.91 -35.27
C GLU A 40 20.46 5.30 -35.28
N PHE A 41 19.33 5.47 -34.60
CA PHE A 41 18.64 6.74 -34.54
C PHE A 41 19.18 7.66 -33.45
N THR A 42 19.46 8.92 -33.80
CA THR A 42 20.08 9.92 -32.91
C THR A 42 19.05 10.79 -32.19
N GLY A 43 17.99 10.24 -31.67
CA GLY A 43 16.96 10.96 -30.96
C GLY A 43 16.10 10.02 -30.12
N PRO A 44 15.08 10.54 -29.42
CA PRO A 44 14.15 9.68 -28.72
C PRO A 44 13.34 8.84 -29.70
N ILE A 45 13.30 7.53 -29.46
CA ILE A 45 12.56 6.57 -30.27
C ILE A 45 11.80 5.59 -29.39
N ILE A 46 10.56 5.29 -29.78
CA ILE A 46 9.73 4.26 -29.16
C ILE A 46 9.81 3.01 -30.02
N VAL A 47 10.22 1.90 -29.41
CA VAL A 47 10.12 0.56 -30.00
C VAL A 47 8.93 -0.13 -29.35
N HIS A 48 7.80 -0.25 -30.10
CA HIS A 48 6.59 -0.86 -29.59
C HIS A 48 6.66 -2.38 -29.75
N VAL A 49 6.67 -3.08 -28.63
CA VAL A 49 6.75 -4.53 -28.56
C VAL A 49 5.47 -5.06 -27.90
N ILE A 50 4.76 -5.96 -28.58
CA ILE A 50 3.55 -6.59 -28.05
C ILE A 50 3.92 -7.94 -27.44
N THR A 51 3.55 -8.14 -26.18
CA THR A 51 3.80 -9.39 -25.45
C THR A 51 2.53 -9.90 -24.78
N GLU A 52 2.47 -11.22 -24.56
CA GLU A 52 1.50 -11.88 -23.71
C GLU A 52 2.15 -12.17 -22.37
N LYS A 53 1.62 -11.55 -21.32
CA LYS A 53 2.18 -11.69 -19.96
C LYS A 53 2.07 -13.13 -19.46
N GLY A 54 3.17 -13.70 -18.96
CA GLY A 54 3.23 -15.09 -18.49
C GLY A 54 3.54 -16.13 -19.56
N ARG A 55 3.54 -15.77 -20.85
CA ARG A 55 3.72 -16.68 -21.97
C ARG A 55 5.01 -17.52 -21.84
N GLY A 56 4.88 -18.83 -22.07
CA GLY A 56 5.95 -19.81 -21.98
C GLY A 56 6.03 -20.53 -20.63
N TYR A 57 5.16 -20.16 -19.68
CA TYR A 57 5.07 -20.82 -18.39
C TYR A 57 3.60 -21.00 -17.98
N THR A 58 3.04 -22.19 -18.20
CA THR A 58 1.62 -22.48 -17.98
C THR A 58 1.06 -22.00 -16.63
N PRO A 59 1.75 -22.18 -15.48
CA PRO A 59 1.23 -21.66 -14.23
C PRO A 59 1.07 -20.12 -14.17
N ALA A 60 1.87 -19.38 -14.97
CA ALA A 60 1.73 -17.93 -15.07
C ALA A 60 0.65 -17.55 -16.08
N GLU A 61 0.53 -18.26 -17.18
CA GLU A 61 -0.52 -18.04 -18.21
C GLU A 61 -1.91 -18.25 -17.62
N GLU A 62 -2.09 -19.26 -16.77
CA GLU A 62 -3.34 -19.62 -16.09
C GLU A 62 -3.60 -18.81 -14.81
N ASN A 63 -2.69 -17.93 -14.43
CA ASN A 63 -2.84 -17.12 -13.22
C ASN A 63 -3.65 -15.86 -13.49
N ASP A 64 -4.95 -15.88 -13.24
CA ASP A 64 -5.86 -14.74 -13.45
C ASP A 64 -5.59 -13.53 -12.54
N ALA A 65 -4.77 -13.69 -11.50
CA ALA A 65 -4.54 -12.62 -10.53
C ALA A 65 -3.61 -11.53 -11.11
N ASP A 66 -2.42 -11.93 -11.56
CA ASP A 66 -1.39 -11.00 -12.04
C ASP A 66 -0.43 -11.62 -13.07
N HIS A 67 -0.70 -12.84 -13.55
CA HIS A 67 0.19 -13.62 -14.42
C HIS A 67 1.63 -13.66 -13.90
N PHE A 68 1.80 -13.84 -12.60
CA PHE A 68 3.09 -13.86 -11.92
C PHE A 68 3.91 -12.57 -12.13
N HIS A 69 3.25 -11.41 -12.07
CA HIS A 69 3.94 -10.12 -12.13
C HIS A 69 5.06 -10.02 -11.09
N THR A 70 4.76 -10.48 -9.89
CA THR A 70 5.74 -10.62 -8.81
C THR A 70 5.45 -11.89 -8.04
N VAL A 71 6.40 -12.80 -7.96
CA VAL A 71 6.26 -14.08 -7.29
C VAL A 71 7.49 -14.35 -6.42
N GLY A 72 7.25 -14.89 -5.20
CA GLY A 72 8.31 -15.40 -4.33
C GLY A 72 8.87 -16.73 -4.83
N PRO A 73 9.69 -17.45 -4.04
CA PRO A 73 10.14 -18.78 -4.40
C PRO A 73 8.97 -19.76 -4.58
N ILE A 74 8.88 -20.36 -5.76
CA ILE A 74 7.85 -21.31 -6.16
C ILE A 74 8.45 -22.67 -6.51
N HIS A 75 7.63 -23.71 -6.56
CA HIS A 75 7.94 -24.99 -7.20
C HIS A 75 7.76 -24.82 -8.70
N PRO A 76 8.82 -24.93 -9.53
CA PRO A 76 8.74 -24.64 -10.97
C PRO A 76 7.68 -25.46 -11.72
N GLU A 77 7.47 -26.71 -11.27
CA GLU A 77 6.56 -27.66 -11.93
C GLU A 77 5.09 -27.31 -11.73
N THR A 78 4.76 -26.65 -10.62
CA THR A 78 3.36 -26.39 -10.22
C THR A 78 3.00 -24.91 -10.10
N GLY A 79 4.01 -24.01 -10.06
CA GLY A 79 3.82 -22.61 -9.76
C GLY A 79 3.40 -22.32 -8.31
N LEU A 80 3.31 -23.33 -7.46
CA LEU A 80 2.86 -23.15 -6.06
C LEU A 80 4.00 -22.59 -5.20
N PRO A 81 3.68 -21.71 -4.23
CA PRO A 81 4.68 -21.14 -3.33
C PRO A 81 5.40 -22.23 -2.51
N VAL A 82 6.73 -22.16 -2.40
CA VAL A 82 7.55 -23.04 -1.55
C VAL A 82 7.22 -22.85 -0.07
N LYS A 83 6.87 -21.63 0.32
CA LYS A 83 6.41 -21.28 1.67
C LYS A 83 5.00 -20.74 1.59
N ARG A 84 4.10 -21.28 2.42
CA ARG A 84 2.79 -20.66 2.60
C ARG A 84 2.98 -19.26 3.17
N GLU A 85 2.30 -18.29 2.58
CA GLU A 85 2.24 -16.96 3.17
C GLU A 85 1.68 -17.07 4.59
N ARG A 86 2.41 -16.47 5.53
CA ARG A 86 1.91 -16.32 6.89
C ARG A 86 0.82 -15.26 6.88
N PHE A 87 -0.15 -15.40 7.79
CA PHE A 87 -1.14 -14.37 8.04
C PHE A 87 -0.44 -13.02 8.28
N GLY A 88 -0.67 -12.09 7.38
CA GLY A 88 0.04 -10.81 7.31
C GLY A 88 -0.86 -9.62 7.59
N TRP A 89 -0.27 -8.45 7.72
CA TRP A 89 -0.97 -7.18 7.92
C TRP A 89 -2.04 -6.93 6.87
N THR A 90 -1.70 -7.12 5.60
CA THR A 90 -2.64 -6.97 4.47
C THR A 90 -3.85 -7.89 4.60
N SER A 91 -3.66 -9.13 5.10
CA SER A 91 -4.77 -10.07 5.33
C SER A 91 -5.71 -9.58 6.43
N VAL A 92 -5.17 -9.04 7.53
CA VAL A 92 -5.98 -8.44 8.62
C VAL A 92 -6.80 -7.27 8.11
N PHE A 93 -6.17 -6.38 7.33
CA PHE A 93 -6.87 -5.26 6.71
C PHE A 93 -7.98 -5.74 5.77
N ALA A 94 -7.68 -6.70 4.88
CA ALA A 94 -8.61 -7.23 3.91
C ALA A 94 -9.85 -7.86 4.56
N GLU A 95 -9.67 -8.59 5.65
CA GLU A 95 -10.77 -9.15 6.43
C GLU A 95 -11.60 -8.04 7.09
N GLU A 96 -10.95 -7.11 7.79
CA GLU A 96 -11.65 -6.10 8.59
C GLU A 96 -12.38 -5.08 7.73
N ILE A 97 -11.81 -4.63 6.60
CA ILE A 97 -12.49 -3.67 5.72
C ILE A 97 -13.79 -4.25 5.16
N VAL A 98 -13.85 -5.55 4.91
CA VAL A 98 -15.08 -6.25 4.51
C VAL A 98 -16.12 -6.21 5.64
N GLN A 99 -15.70 -6.49 6.89
CA GLN A 99 -16.63 -6.45 8.04
C GLN A 99 -17.16 -5.03 8.30
N LEU A 100 -16.30 -4.02 8.17
CA LEU A 100 -16.69 -2.62 8.28
C LEU A 100 -17.67 -2.22 7.17
N ALA A 101 -17.40 -2.61 5.92
CA ALA A 101 -18.27 -2.30 4.77
C ALA A 101 -19.63 -3.00 4.82
N LYS A 102 -19.75 -4.17 5.49
CA LYS A 102 -21.04 -4.80 5.79
C LYS A 102 -21.89 -3.98 6.75
N ARG A 103 -21.26 -3.33 7.71
CA ARG A 103 -21.93 -2.53 8.74
C ARG A 103 -22.16 -1.09 8.29
N ASN A 104 -21.30 -0.56 7.42
CA ASN A 104 -21.38 0.81 6.93
C ASN A 104 -21.44 0.84 5.39
N PRO A 105 -22.62 1.09 4.78
CA PRO A 105 -22.77 1.14 3.33
C PRO A 105 -22.06 2.33 2.67
N LYS A 106 -21.65 3.34 3.44
CA LYS A 106 -20.92 4.51 2.94
C LYS A 106 -19.46 4.19 2.57
N ILE A 107 -18.89 3.10 3.07
CA ILE A 107 -17.50 2.72 2.81
C ILE A 107 -17.32 2.36 1.34
N VAL A 108 -16.36 3.03 0.69
CA VAL A 108 -15.94 2.84 -0.70
C VAL A 108 -14.44 2.59 -0.73
N GLY A 109 -14.01 1.49 -1.35
CA GLY A 109 -12.59 1.17 -1.52
C GLY A 109 -12.02 1.77 -2.81
N ILE A 110 -10.81 2.33 -2.74
CA ILE A 110 -10.10 2.88 -3.91
C ILE A 110 -8.67 2.36 -3.91
N SER A 111 -8.20 1.87 -5.06
CA SER A 111 -6.82 1.47 -5.30
C SER A 111 -6.27 2.15 -6.55
N ALA A 112 -4.95 2.26 -6.64
CA ALA A 112 -4.23 2.75 -7.81
C ALA A 112 -3.39 1.60 -8.41
N ALA A 113 -4.02 0.76 -9.26
CA ALA A 113 -3.45 -0.41 -9.93
C ALA A 113 -2.87 -1.49 -8.98
N MET A 114 -3.35 -1.54 -7.71
CA MET A 114 -2.79 -2.45 -6.69
C MET A 114 -3.85 -3.15 -5.84
N MET A 115 -5.02 -3.40 -6.39
CA MET A 115 -6.18 -3.90 -5.64
C MET A 115 -5.89 -5.18 -4.84
N GLU A 116 -5.19 -6.14 -5.42
CA GLU A 116 -4.84 -7.40 -4.74
C GLU A 116 -3.72 -7.21 -3.72
N PRO A 117 -2.56 -6.59 -4.07
CA PRO A 117 -1.45 -6.42 -3.14
C PRO A 117 -1.77 -5.57 -1.91
N VAL A 118 -2.76 -4.68 -1.98
CA VAL A 118 -3.21 -3.86 -0.85
C VAL A 118 -4.46 -4.41 -0.13
N GLY A 119 -4.95 -5.62 -0.51
CA GLY A 119 -6.02 -6.31 0.21
C GLY A 119 -7.44 -5.85 -0.09
N LEU A 120 -7.73 -5.16 -1.19
CA LEU A 120 -9.09 -4.72 -1.56
C LEU A 120 -9.87 -5.74 -2.40
N LYS A 121 -9.24 -6.79 -2.93
CA LYS A 121 -9.89 -7.83 -3.74
C LYS A 121 -11.09 -8.50 -3.04
N PRO A 122 -11.03 -8.89 -1.74
CA PRO A 122 -12.18 -9.45 -1.04
C PRO A 122 -13.35 -8.47 -0.89
N LEU A 123 -13.05 -7.18 -0.70
CA LEU A 123 -14.08 -6.14 -0.65
C LEU A 123 -14.78 -6.02 -2.01
N ARG A 124 -14.02 -5.98 -3.11
CA ARG A 124 -14.56 -5.93 -4.47
C ARG A 124 -15.43 -7.15 -4.79
N ALA A 125 -15.01 -8.34 -4.37
CA ALA A 125 -15.77 -9.57 -4.60
C ALA A 125 -17.17 -9.53 -3.93
N GLN A 126 -17.29 -8.88 -2.76
CA GLN A 126 -18.58 -8.75 -2.05
C GLN A 126 -19.38 -7.49 -2.46
N PHE A 127 -18.71 -6.42 -2.81
CA PHE A 127 -19.32 -5.12 -3.11
C PHE A 127 -18.71 -4.50 -4.37
N PRO A 128 -18.89 -5.10 -5.56
CA PRO A 128 -18.22 -4.66 -6.80
C PRO A 128 -18.49 -3.20 -7.18
N GLN A 129 -19.67 -2.67 -6.81
CA GLN A 129 -20.07 -1.28 -7.09
C GLN A 129 -19.45 -0.25 -6.13
N ARG A 130 -18.73 -0.71 -5.10
CA ARG A 130 -18.13 0.14 -4.08
C ARG A 130 -16.61 0.05 -4.05
N VAL A 131 -15.99 -0.52 -5.08
CA VAL A 131 -14.53 -0.61 -5.17
C VAL A 131 -14.07 -0.21 -6.55
N PHE A 132 -13.17 0.77 -6.58
CA PHE A 132 -12.64 1.37 -7.80
C PHE A 132 -11.13 1.17 -7.88
N ASP A 133 -10.66 0.86 -9.08
CA ASP A 133 -9.25 0.90 -9.42
C ASP A 133 -9.06 2.00 -10.46
N VAL A 134 -8.28 3.00 -10.12
CA VAL A 134 -8.07 4.18 -10.97
C VAL A 134 -6.84 4.06 -11.88
N GLY A 135 -6.20 2.89 -11.90
CA GLY A 135 -4.92 2.73 -12.57
C GLY A 135 -3.77 3.36 -11.77
N ILE A 136 -2.60 3.54 -12.38
CA ILE A 136 -1.43 4.16 -11.73
C ILE A 136 -1.65 5.69 -11.67
N ALA A 137 -2.57 6.12 -10.80
CA ALA A 137 -3.02 7.51 -10.68
C ALA A 137 -3.42 7.85 -9.23
N GLU A 138 -2.47 7.85 -8.32
CA GLU A 138 -2.69 8.11 -6.90
C GLU A 138 -3.29 9.51 -6.66
N GLN A 139 -2.91 10.49 -7.47
CA GLN A 139 -3.49 11.85 -7.44
C GLN A 139 -4.99 11.80 -7.70
N HIS A 140 -5.39 11.07 -8.76
CA HIS A 140 -6.81 10.91 -9.10
C HIS A 140 -7.56 10.13 -8.01
N ALA A 141 -6.94 9.09 -7.42
CA ALA A 141 -7.53 8.35 -6.30
C ALA A 141 -7.90 9.29 -5.15
N MET A 142 -7.02 10.23 -4.80
CA MET A 142 -7.22 11.15 -3.69
C MET A 142 -8.28 12.21 -4.02
N THR A 143 -8.23 12.84 -5.20
CA THR A 143 -9.24 13.82 -5.62
C THR A 143 -10.62 13.16 -5.77
N MET A 144 -10.70 11.95 -6.34
CA MET A 144 -11.93 11.17 -6.41
C MET A 144 -12.49 10.87 -5.01
N ALA A 145 -11.63 10.50 -4.07
CA ALA A 145 -12.04 10.26 -2.69
C ALA A 145 -12.62 11.52 -2.05
N ALA A 146 -12.00 12.68 -2.25
CA ALA A 146 -12.56 13.95 -1.77
C ALA A 146 -13.96 14.19 -2.32
N GLY A 147 -14.17 14.00 -3.63
CA GLY A 147 -15.48 14.12 -4.25
C GLY A 147 -16.52 13.13 -3.70
N LEU A 148 -16.14 11.87 -3.47
CA LEU A 148 -17.02 10.88 -2.85
C LEU A 148 -17.35 11.20 -1.40
N SER A 149 -16.40 11.75 -0.65
CA SER A 149 -16.64 12.22 0.73
C SER A 149 -17.64 13.38 0.76
N TYR A 150 -17.55 14.35 -0.16
CA TYR A 150 -18.57 15.40 -0.33
C TYR A 150 -19.96 14.84 -0.64
N ALA A 151 -20.03 13.71 -1.36
CA ALA A 151 -21.29 13.03 -1.63
C ALA A 151 -21.81 12.17 -0.46
N GLY A 152 -21.16 12.21 0.70
CA GLY A 152 -21.56 11.49 1.92
C GLY A 152 -21.08 10.04 2.01
N CYS A 153 -20.15 9.63 1.15
CA CYS A 153 -19.42 8.37 1.30
C CYS A 153 -18.26 8.50 2.30
N HIS A 154 -17.71 7.36 2.74
CA HIS A 154 -16.44 7.31 3.45
C HIS A 154 -15.42 6.51 2.63
N PRO A 155 -14.60 7.18 1.81
CA PRO A 155 -13.60 6.50 1.00
C PRO A 155 -12.44 5.95 1.84
N VAL A 156 -12.02 4.73 1.50
CA VAL A 156 -10.83 4.07 2.02
C VAL A 156 -9.89 3.84 0.85
N ILE A 157 -8.81 4.63 0.79
CA ILE A 157 -7.79 4.54 -0.25
C ILE A 157 -6.69 3.63 0.26
N ALA A 158 -6.42 2.51 -0.41
CA ALA A 158 -5.35 1.60 -0.04
C ALA A 158 -4.20 1.67 -1.05
N LEU A 159 -3.01 2.04 -0.57
CA LEU A 159 -1.79 2.26 -1.34
C LEU A 159 -0.58 1.62 -0.64
N TYR A 160 0.51 1.44 -1.38
CA TYR A 160 1.81 1.29 -0.72
C TYR A 160 2.26 2.64 -0.16
N ALA A 161 2.83 2.62 1.04
CA ALA A 161 3.24 3.83 1.75
C ALA A 161 4.19 4.73 0.94
N THR A 162 5.06 4.13 0.13
CA THR A 162 5.98 4.88 -0.76
C THR A 162 5.24 5.71 -1.81
N PHE A 163 4.03 5.30 -2.24
CA PHE A 163 3.29 5.99 -3.31
C PHE A 163 2.40 7.13 -2.81
N LEU A 164 2.27 7.30 -1.49
CA LEU A 164 1.55 8.45 -0.93
C LEU A 164 2.13 9.80 -1.40
N ASN A 165 3.45 9.87 -1.62
CA ASN A 165 4.12 11.09 -2.08
C ASN A 165 3.57 11.60 -3.42
N ARG A 166 2.99 10.74 -4.27
CA ARG A 166 2.39 11.13 -5.54
C ARG A 166 1.07 11.88 -5.37
N ALA A 167 0.39 11.68 -4.25
CA ALA A 167 -0.91 12.28 -3.93
C ALA A 167 -0.83 13.29 -2.76
N PHE A 168 0.37 13.80 -2.46
CA PHE A 168 0.57 14.71 -1.32
C PHE A 168 -0.23 15.99 -1.46
N ASP A 169 -0.18 16.64 -2.62
CA ASP A 169 -0.89 17.89 -2.88
C ASP A 169 -2.41 17.70 -2.75
N GLN A 170 -2.95 16.62 -3.33
CA GLN A 170 -4.37 16.32 -3.27
C GLN A 170 -4.82 15.95 -1.84
N LEU A 171 -3.98 15.25 -1.07
CA LEU A 171 -4.27 14.96 0.34
C LEU A 171 -4.32 16.24 1.16
N LEU A 172 -3.42 17.19 0.91
CA LEU A 172 -3.39 18.49 1.58
C LEU A 172 -4.55 19.37 1.13
N MET A 173 -4.70 19.58 -0.19
CA MET A 173 -5.58 20.60 -0.75
C MET A 173 -7.02 20.09 -0.88
N ASP A 174 -7.24 18.87 -1.39
CA ASP A 174 -8.58 18.38 -1.66
C ASP A 174 -9.22 17.72 -0.42
N ALA A 175 -8.41 17.03 0.40
CA ALA A 175 -8.91 16.29 1.56
C ALA A 175 -8.80 17.10 2.87
N ALA A 176 -7.59 17.48 3.29
CA ALA A 176 -7.38 18.06 4.62
C ALA A 176 -7.90 19.48 4.73
N LEU A 177 -7.63 20.36 3.75
CA LEU A 177 -8.11 21.74 3.74
C LEU A 177 -9.65 21.79 3.82
N HIS A 178 -10.31 20.86 3.16
CA HIS A 178 -11.77 20.75 3.14
C HIS A 178 -12.35 19.82 4.23
N LYS A 179 -11.52 19.34 5.14
CA LYS A 179 -11.89 18.47 6.27
C LYS A 179 -12.73 17.26 5.84
N GLN A 180 -12.32 16.61 4.74
CA GLN A 180 -13.05 15.46 4.21
C GLN A 180 -12.72 14.18 5.00
N GLY A 181 -13.75 13.44 5.39
CA GLY A 181 -13.64 12.16 6.07
C GLY A 181 -13.16 11.06 5.11
N ILE A 182 -11.84 10.88 5.02
CA ILE A 182 -11.17 9.91 4.15
C ILE A 182 -10.20 9.10 4.99
N THR A 183 -10.15 7.79 4.79
CA THR A 183 -9.13 6.93 5.40
C THR A 183 -8.12 6.49 4.34
N VAL A 184 -6.84 6.81 4.57
CA VAL A 184 -5.72 6.35 3.73
C VAL A 184 -5.03 5.19 4.43
N VAL A 185 -5.06 4.01 3.84
CA VAL A 185 -4.40 2.81 4.35
C VAL A 185 -3.08 2.64 3.62
N LEU A 186 -1.99 2.65 4.37
CA LEU A 186 -0.63 2.59 3.85
C LEU A 186 0.00 1.24 4.19
N ASP A 187 -0.05 0.33 3.25
CA ASP A 187 0.67 -0.94 3.30
C ASP A 187 2.16 -0.72 3.03
N ARG A 188 3.02 -1.55 3.57
CA ARG A 188 4.49 -1.49 3.42
C ARG A 188 5.11 -0.19 3.93
N ALA A 189 4.59 0.34 5.05
CA ALA A 189 5.23 1.46 5.74
C ALA A 189 6.58 1.03 6.34
N GLY A 190 7.60 1.85 6.14
CA GLY A 190 8.97 1.55 6.57
C GLY A 190 9.78 0.81 5.50
N ILE A 191 10.77 0.04 5.93
CA ILE A 191 11.70 -0.69 5.05
C ILE A 191 11.06 -2.01 4.60
N THR A 192 11.05 -2.25 3.29
CA THR A 192 10.38 -3.40 2.67
C THR A 192 11.31 -4.55 2.27
N GLY A 193 12.64 -4.35 2.37
CA GLY A 193 13.63 -5.38 2.05
C GLY A 193 13.77 -5.64 0.55
N ALA A 194 13.40 -6.84 0.10
CA ALA A 194 13.61 -7.31 -1.28
C ALA A 194 12.89 -6.50 -2.36
N ASP A 195 11.89 -5.69 -2.02
CA ASP A 195 11.17 -4.85 -2.97
C ASP A 195 12.04 -3.67 -3.49
N GLY A 196 13.18 -3.42 -2.86
CA GLY A 196 14.14 -2.38 -3.26
C GLY A 196 13.82 -0.99 -2.71
N ALA A 197 14.73 -0.07 -2.98
CA ALA A 197 14.71 1.29 -2.41
C ALA A 197 13.45 2.09 -2.79
N SER A 198 12.94 1.92 -4.01
CA SER A 198 11.75 2.61 -4.50
C SER A 198 10.45 2.24 -3.78
N HIS A 199 10.43 1.10 -3.06
CA HIS A 199 9.27 0.59 -2.36
C HIS A 199 9.34 0.80 -0.83
N ASN A 200 10.41 1.39 -0.31
CA ASN A 200 10.51 1.74 1.10
C ASN A 200 9.56 2.89 1.45
N GLY A 201 8.57 2.63 2.31
CA GLY A 201 7.58 3.61 2.76
C GLY A 201 8.11 4.50 3.88
N MET A 202 9.16 5.29 3.60
CA MET A 202 9.89 6.10 4.60
C MET A 202 9.37 7.53 4.74
N TRP A 203 8.60 8.01 3.76
CA TRP A 203 8.23 9.42 3.64
C TRP A 203 6.90 9.75 4.30
N ASP A 204 6.06 8.76 4.55
CA ASP A 204 4.68 8.90 4.99
C ASP A 204 4.51 9.71 6.28
N LEU A 205 5.35 9.48 7.28
CA LEU A 205 5.30 10.27 8.53
C LEU A 205 5.72 11.72 8.32
N ALA A 206 6.73 11.97 7.49
CA ALA A 206 7.15 13.33 7.18
C ALA A 206 6.08 14.09 6.39
N ILE A 207 5.45 13.43 5.42
CA ILE A 207 4.32 13.96 4.65
C ILE A 207 3.15 14.27 5.60
N ALA A 208 2.76 13.31 6.45
CA ALA A 208 1.66 13.49 7.39
C ALA A 208 1.92 14.66 8.35
N ALA A 209 3.15 14.84 8.83
CA ALA A 209 3.51 15.94 9.74
C ALA A 209 3.34 17.34 9.12
N MET A 210 3.31 17.44 7.78
CA MET A 210 3.07 18.71 7.09
C MET A 210 1.59 19.03 6.88
N ILE A 211 0.68 18.07 7.11
CA ILE A 211 -0.75 18.21 6.82
C ILE A 211 -1.51 18.57 8.09
N PRO A 212 -2.10 19.78 8.19
CA PRO A 212 -2.82 20.20 9.37
C PRO A 212 -4.03 19.32 9.65
N GLY A 213 -4.18 18.89 10.89
CA GLY A 213 -5.37 18.15 11.37
C GLY A 213 -5.42 16.68 10.95
N ILE A 214 -4.43 16.17 10.23
CA ILE A 214 -4.38 14.75 9.89
C ILE A 214 -4.17 13.89 11.14
N ARG A 215 -4.81 12.74 11.20
CA ARG A 215 -4.64 11.75 12.26
C ARG A 215 -3.92 10.54 11.71
N VAL A 216 -2.90 10.06 12.42
CA VAL A 216 -2.07 8.93 11.99
C VAL A 216 -2.13 7.81 13.01
N ALA A 217 -2.49 6.62 12.57
CA ALA A 217 -2.51 5.41 13.36
C ALA A 217 -1.48 4.41 12.85
N ALA A 218 -0.73 3.82 13.77
CA ALA A 218 0.26 2.78 13.50
C ALA A 218 -0.01 1.57 14.42
N PRO A 219 -0.80 0.59 13.97
CA PRO A 219 -1.14 -0.56 14.79
C PRO A 219 0.08 -1.42 15.13
N ARG A 220 0.13 -1.98 16.33
CA ARG A 220 1.21 -2.87 16.79
C ARG A 220 0.96 -4.34 16.51
N ASP A 221 -0.31 -4.74 16.34
CA ASP A 221 -0.75 -6.12 16.14
C ASP A 221 -2.10 -6.17 15.42
N ALA A 222 -2.66 -7.38 15.23
CA ALA A 222 -3.91 -7.57 14.50
C ALA A 222 -5.12 -6.94 15.21
N SER A 223 -5.19 -7.04 16.54
CA SER A 223 -6.31 -6.50 17.30
C SER A 223 -6.33 -4.98 17.25
N THR A 224 -5.16 -4.34 17.37
CA THR A 224 -5.03 -2.87 17.25
C THR A 224 -5.28 -2.39 15.83
N LEU A 225 -4.88 -3.13 14.78
CA LEU A 225 -5.22 -2.76 13.40
C LEU A 225 -6.74 -2.71 13.20
N ARG A 226 -7.48 -3.71 13.68
CA ARG A 226 -8.94 -3.73 13.59
C ARG A 226 -9.58 -2.56 14.36
N LYS A 227 -9.11 -2.33 15.60
CA LYS A 227 -9.57 -1.21 16.44
C LYS A 227 -9.36 0.13 15.74
N LEU A 228 -8.12 0.41 15.32
CA LEU A 228 -7.73 1.69 14.73
C LEU A 228 -8.35 1.93 13.34
N LEU A 229 -8.50 0.88 12.52
CA LEU A 229 -9.21 1.00 11.25
C LEU A 229 -10.69 1.32 11.47
N GLY A 230 -11.34 0.66 12.45
CA GLY A 230 -12.72 0.96 12.82
C GLY A 230 -12.89 2.40 13.32
N GLN A 231 -11.94 2.92 14.09
CA GLN A 231 -11.92 4.33 14.51
C GLN A 231 -11.72 5.27 13.33
N ALA A 232 -10.75 4.98 12.46
CA ALA A 232 -10.42 5.82 11.30
C ALA A 232 -11.62 6.01 10.37
N VAL A 233 -12.36 4.93 10.06
CA VAL A 233 -13.55 5.02 9.19
C VAL A 233 -14.76 5.67 9.86
N SER A 234 -14.71 5.98 11.14
CA SER A 234 -15.75 6.75 11.86
C SER A 234 -15.46 8.25 11.91
N ILE A 235 -14.28 8.68 11.49
CA ILE A 235 -13.87 10.10 11.51
C ILE A 235 -14.35 10.77 10.22
N GLU A 236 -15.23 11.74 10.36
CA GLU A 236 -15.86 12.45 9.23
C GLU A 236 -15.33 13.88 9.04
N ASP A 237 -14.51 14.40 9.97
CA ASP A 237 -14.06 15.79 10.02
C ASP A 237 -12.62 16.03 9.55
N GLY A 238 -12.05 15.07 8.85
CA GLY A 238 -10.71 15.17 8.27
C GLY A 238 -10.11 13.83 7.88
N PRO A 239 -8.99 13.85 7.12
CA PRO A 239 -8.34 12.64 6.67
C PRO A 239 -7.62 11.91 7.80
N THR A 240 -7.60 10.59 7.71
CA THR A 240 -6.90 9.68 8.60
C THR A 240 -5.92 8.81 7.82
N ILE A 241 -4.80 8.44 8.44
CA ILE A 241 -3.85 7.47 7.90
C ILE A 241 -3.78 6.28 8.85
N VAL A 242 -3.91 5.06 8.33
CA VAL A 242 -3.60 3.81 9.04
C VAL A 242 -2.42 3.17 8.32
N ARG A 243 -1.26 3.05 9.00
CA ARG A 243 -0.02 2.57 8.39
C ARG A 243 0.52 1.33 9.07
N TYR A 244 0.94 0.34 8.29
CA TYR A 244 1.54 -0.90 8.80
C TYR A 244 2.63 -1.42 7.86
N PRO A 245 3.61 -2.19 8.40
CA PRO A 245 4.73 -2.70 7.61
C PRO A 245 4.35 -3.89 6.75
N LYS A 246 5.23 -4.27 5.83
CA LYS A 246 5.17 -5.54 5.10
C LYS A 246 5.43 -6.72 6.02
N GLY A 247 4.78 -7.85 5.77
CA GLY A 247 5.09 -9.13 6.39
C GLY A 247 4.07 -9.63 7.39
N SER A 248 4.50 -10.57 8.22
CA SER A 248 3.62 -11.23 9.19
C SER A 248 3.23 -10.31 10.33
N VAL A 249 1.98 -10.43 10.79
CA VAL A 249 1.51 -9.76 12.00
C VAL A 249 2.12 -10.45 13.23
N PRO A 250 2.68 -9.70 14.19
CA PRO A 250 3.12 -10.27 15.47
C PRO A 250 1.92 -10.72 16.31
N PRO A 251 2.14 -11.58 17.31
CA PRO A 251 1.11 -11.90 18.30
C PRO A 251 0.60 -10.64 19.01
N ASP A 252 -0.67 -10.64 19.39
CA ASP A 252 -1.30 -9.53 20.12
C ASP A 252 -0.59 -9.28 21.46
N ILE A 253 -0.31 -8.01 21.73
CA ILE A 253 0.31 -7.54 22.97
C ILE A 253 -0.79 -6.97 23.87
N ARG A 254 -0.92 -7.56 25.07
CA ARG A 254 -1.85 -7.03 26.08
C ARG A 254 -1.41 -5.63 26.51
N ALA A 255 -2.37 -4.74 26.65
CA ALA A 255 -2.19 -3.38 27.11
C ALA A 255 -3.24 -3.03 28.17
N GLU A 256 -2.87 -2.14 29.09
CA GLU A 256 -3.78 -1.51 30.04
C GLU A 256 -4.02 -0.06 29.57
N GLU A 257 -5.26 0.27 29.24
CA GLU A 257 -5.63 1.61 28.80
C GLU A 257 -5.68 2.55 30.02
N THR A 258 -5.02 3.69 29.92
CA THR A 258 -5.03 4.73 30.95
C THR A 258 -6.15 5.75 30.67
N ALA A 259 -6.49 6.53 31.69
CA ALA A 259 -7.57 7.54 31.58
C ALA A 259 -7.31 8.63 30.51
N ASP A 260 -6.06 8.84 30.15
CA ASP A 260 -5.58 9.78 29.12
C ASP A 260 -5.41 9.14 27.73
N GLY A 261 -5.88 7.87 27.59
CA GLY A 261 -5.93 7.18 26.30
C GLY A 261 -4.64 6.49 25.86
N LEU A 262 -3.56 6.56 26.70
CA LEU A 262 -2.32 5.80 26.45
C LEU A 262 -2.52 4.32 26.80
N GLU A 263 -1.95 3.44 26.02
CA GLU A 263 -1.93 2.01 26.30
C GLU A 263 -0.60 1.59 26.95
N VAL A 264 -0.62 1.13 28.22
CA VAL A 264 0.57 0.64 28.92
C VAL A 264 0.83 -0.82 28.55
N LEU A 265 1.95 -1.07 27.87
CA LEU A 265 2.37 -2.37 27.41
C LEU A 265 3.21 -3.13 28.45
N PHE A 266 3.94 -2.41 29.28
CA PHE A 266 4.76 -2.96 30.34
C PHE A 266 5.03 -1.90 31.42
N HIS A 267 5.04 -2.33 32.68
CA HIS A 267 5.43 -1.49 33.79
C HIS A 267 6.21 -2.29 34.84
N SER A 268 7.26 -1.71 35.38
CA SER A 268 7.97 -2.24 36.53
C SER A 268 8.49 -1.12 37.41
N SER A 269 8.51 -1.37 38.72
CA SER A 269 9.22 -0.53 39.72
C SER A 269 10.67 -0.97 39.81
N GLY A 270 11.57 -0.04 40.14
CA GLY A 270 12.99 -0.30 40.35
C GLY A 270 13.62 0.78 41.24
N LYS A 271 14.83 0.54 41.72
CA LYS A 271 15.61 1.52 42.50
C LYS A 271 16.53 2.38 41.64
N GLY A 272 16.65 2.06 40.35
CA GLY A 272 17.45 2.77 39.36
C GLY A 272 16.74 3.98 38.79
N LYS A 273 17.10 4.34 37.54
CA LYS A 273 16.49 5.46 36.83
C LYS A 273 15.03 5.14 36.43
N ASN A 274 14.19 6.17 36.36
CA ASN A 274 12.88 6.09 35.74
C ASN A 274 13.05 6.23 34.24
N ILE A 275 12.59 5.23 33.47
CA ILE A 275 12.72 5.16 32.03
C ILE A 275 11.31 5.03 31.44
N LEU A 276 10.96 5.96 30.55
CA LEU A 276 9.77 5.87 29.70
C LEU A 276 10.19 5.39 28.30
N VAL A 277 9.58 4.30 27.85
CA VAL A 277 9.73 3.80 26.47
C VAL A 277 8.43 4.05 25.75
N VAL A 278 8.47 4.87 24.69
CA VAL A 278 7.32 5.11 23.82
C VAL A 278 7.46 4.21 22.59
N ALA A 279 6.53 3.30 22.42
CA ALA A 279 6.52 2.31 21.34
C ALA A 279 5.41 2.61 20.37
N VAL A 280 5.72 2.71 19.08
CA VAL A 280 4.74 3.00 18.05
C VAL A 280 4.69 1.86 17.03
N GLY A 281 3.50 1.30 16.85
CA GLY A 281 3.24 0.31 15.81
C GLY A 281 4.03 -0.99 16.01
N ALA A 282 4.48 -1.58 14.91
CA ALA A 282 5.15 -2.90 14.90
C ALA A 282 6.43 -2.99 15.74
N MET A 283 6.98 -1.86 16.20
CA MET A 283 8.12 -1.82 17.11
C MET A 283 7.77 -2.15 18.57
N ALA A 284 6.48 -2.21 18.92
CA ALA A 284 6.01 -2.44 20.28
C ALA A 284 6.58 -3.72 20.91
N GLY A 285 6.67 -4.82 20.14
CA GLY A 285 7.26 -6.07 20.64
C GLY A 285 8.72 -5.93 21.07
N GLN A 286 9.53 -5.21 20.29
CA GLN A 286 10.94 -4.95 20.62
C GLN A 286 11.05 -4.00 21.81
N ALA A 287 10.20 -2.99 21.89
CA ALA A 287 10.16 -2.05 23.01
C ALA A 287 9.80 -2.75 24.34
N VAL A 288 8.84 -3.68 24.32
CA VAL A 288 8.49 -4.50 25.49
C VAL A 288 9.66 -5.41 25.89
N ALA A 289 10.35 -6.04 24.93
CA ALA A 289 11.53 -6.86 25.22
C ALA A 289 12.65 -6.03 25.87
N LEU A 290 12.98 -4.87 25.31
CA LEU A 290 13.93 -3.91 25.91
C LEU A 290 13.52 -3.49 27.32
N SER A 291 12.23 -3.19 27.52
CA SER A 291 11.70 -2.76 28.81
C SER A 291 11.89 -3.84 29.89
N LYS A 292 11.69 -5.11 29.53
CA LYS A 292 11.94 -6.25 30.43
C LYS A 292 13.44 -6.39 30.79
N GLU A 293 14.33 -6.20 29.83
CA GLU A 293 15.77 -6.21 30.09
C GLU A 293 16.21 -5.08 31.02
N LEU A 294 15.70 -3.87 30.80
CA LEU A 294 16.00 -2.72 31.66
C LEU A 294 15.48 -2.94 33.09
N ALA A 295 14.29 -3.50 33.21
CA ALA A 295 13.72 -3.86 34.51
C ALA A 295 14.59 -4.93 35.26
N ALA A 296 15.06 -5.95 34.53
CA ALA A 296 15.98 -6.95 35.10
C ALA A 296 17.30 -6.36 35.57
N ARG A 297 17.72 -5.20 35.04
CA ARG A 297 18.88 -4.42 35.49
C ARG A 297 18.54 -3.43 36.63
N GLY A 298 17.36 -3.57 37.25
CA GLY A 298 16.94 -2.77 38.40
C GLY A 298 16.37 -1.37 38.06
N GLN A 299 16.13 -1.06 36.82
CA GLN A 299 15.51 0.22 36.41
C GLN A 299 13.99 0.20 36.64
N ALA A 300 13.42 1.37 36.95
CA ALA A 300 11.96 1.55 36.89
C ALA A 300 11.56 1.89 35.44
N VAL A 301 10.71 1.07 34.84
CA VAL A 301 10.39 1.20 33.39
C VAL A 301 8.89 1.25 33.17
N LYS A 302 8.44 2.19 32.34
CA LYS A 302 7.08 2.22 31.78
C LYS A 302 7.20 2.20 30.25
N CYS A 303 6.58 1.22 29.60
CA CYS A 303 6.46 1.15 28.14
C CYS A 303 5.02 1.46 27.74
N VAL A 304 4.84 2.41 26.84
CA VAL A 304 3.51 2.86 26.40
C VAL A 304 3.42 2.85 24.88
N ASP A 305 2.20 2.61 24.38
CA ASP A 305 1.77 2.86 22.99
C ASP A 305 0.81 4.06 23.04
N PRO A 306 1.11 5.17 22.31
CA PRO A 306 0.31 6.40 22.35
C PRO A 306 -0.99 6.31 21.58
#